data_8b12a06697440ced2607fa8f9d6ecdda
#
_entry.id   8b12a06697440ced2607fa8f9d6ecdda
#
_cell.length_a   1.000
_cell.length_b   1.000
_cell.length_c   1.000
_cell.angle_alpha   90.00
_cell.angle_beta   90.00
_cell.angle_gamma   90.00
#
_symmetry.space_group_name_H-M   'P 1'
#
loop_
_entity.id
_entity.type
_entity.pdbx_description
1 polymer ?
#
loop_
_entity_poly.entity_id
_entity_poly.type
_entity_poly.pdbx_seq_one_letter_code
_entity_poly.pdbx_strand_id
1 'polypeptide(L)'
;NGTRLALLLPYVTLGLPTATFIMINYVKGLPKELDEAALLDGCSLLQNLFRITLPLLKPVIATVMIFNFQGTWSEFYWALIEIKKDSLKTLPLGLMNFNSMYNTDYGVLCAGLCIATIPVVLLYLKCSSYFIGGMVAGAVKG
;
A
#
# COMPACT_ATOMS: atom_id res chain seq x y z
N ASN A 1 23.32 -11.06 1.85
CA ASN A 1 22.16 -11.79 2.34
C ASN A 1 21.97 -11.49 3.82
N GLY A 2 20.73 -11.17 4.25
CA GLY A 2 20.40 -10.85 5.64
C GLY A 2 20.40 -9.36 5.97
N THR A 3 20.09 -8.52 5.01
CA THR A 3 19.86 -7.09 5.22
C THR A 3 18.39 -6.75 4.93
N ARG A 4 17.85 -5.71 5.59
CA ARG A 4 16.50 -5.22 5.28
C ARG A 4 16.35 -4.75 3.83
N LEU A 5 17.44 -4.35 3.18
CA LEU A 5 17.45 -3.99 1.77
C LEU A 5 17.11 -5.16 0.84
N ALA A 6 17.40 -6.41 1.24
CA ALA A 6 17.07 -7.60 0.47
C ALA A 6 15.53 -7.80 0.34
N LEU A 7 14.74 -7.23 1.26
CA LEU A 7 13.27 -7.27 1.21
C LEU A 7 12.66 -6.25 0.24
N LEU A 8 13.41 -5.22 -0.16
CA LEU A 8 12.86 -4.17 -1.01
C LEU A 8 12.44 -4.69 -2.39
N LEU A 9 13.29 -5.51 -3.02
CA LEU A 9 12.98 -6.05 -4.35
C LEU A 9 11.72 -6.93 -4.36
N PRO A 10 11.58 -7.96 -3.48
CA PRO A 10 10.35 -8.74 -3.40
C PRO A 10 9.12 -7.87 -3.11
N TYR A 11 9.21 -6.93 -2.18
CA TYR A 11 8.07 -6.10 -1.79
C TYR A 11 7.62 -5.17 -2.91
N VAL A 12 8.55 -4.54 -3.63
CA VAL A 12 8.23 -3.73 -4.82
C VAL A 12 7.60 -4.61 -5.90
N THR A 13 8.19 -5.77 -6.18
CA THR A 13 7.69 -6.68 -7.21
C THR A 13 6.28 -7.17 -6.93
N LEU A 14 5.96 -7.50 -5.68
CA LEU A 14 4.63 -7.94 -5.27
C LEU A 14 3.60 -6.80 -5.28
N GLY A 15 4.02 -5.59 -4.95
CA GLY A 15 3.14 -4.42 -4.91
C GLY A 15 2.81 -3.84 -6.29
N LEU A 16 3.73 -3.93 -7.25
CA LEU A 16 3.59 -3.32 -8.57
C LEU A 16 2.35 -3.78 -9.36
N PRO A 17 2.04 -5.10 -9.48
CA PRO A 17 0.87 -5.54 -10.26
C PRO A 17 -0.44 -4.95 -9.72
N THR A 18 -0.64 -5.03 -8.41
CA THR A 18 -1.85 -4.49 -7.76
C THR A 18 -1.94 -2.98 -7.92
N ALA A 19 -0.84 -2.27 -7.68
CA ALA A 19 -0.78 -0.83 -7.85
C ALA A 19 -1.11 -0.41 -9.29
N THR A 20 -0.48 -1.08 -10.27
CA THR A 20 -0.70 -0.80 -11.69
C THR A 20 -2.14 -1.07 -12.10
N PHE A 21 -2.72 -2.19 -11.67
CA PHE A 21 -4.10 -2.53 -11.96
C PHE A 21 -5.09 -1.49 -11.43
N ILE A 22 -4.95 -1.11 -10.17
CA ILE A 22 -5.81 -0.11 -9.53
C ILE A 22 -5.67 1.25 -10.22
N MET A 23 -4.44 1.69 -10.50
CA MET A 23 -4.16 2.97 -11.14
C MET A 23 -4.73 3.04 -12.57
N ILE A 24 -4.52 2.00 -13.39
CA ILE A 24 -5.05 1.96 -14.76
C ILE A 24 -6.56 2.05 -14.78
N ASN A 25 -7.24 1.28 -13.91
CA ASN A 25 -8.71 1.31 -13.87
C ASN A 25 -9.26 2.67 -13.44
N TYR A 26 -8.60 3.32 -12.50
CA TYR A 26 -8.99 4.66 -12.06
C TYR A 26 -8.79 5.70 -13.18
N VAL A 27 -7.63 5.69 -13.85
CA VAL A 27 -7.32 6.60 -14.96
C VAL A 27 -8.30 6.42 -16.12
N LYS A 28 -8.65 5.17 -16.47
CA LYS A 28 -9.67 4.90 -17.50
C LYS A 28 -11.05 5.43 -17.14
N GLY A 29 -11.32 5.64 -15.88
CA GLY A 29 -12.57 6.22 -15.38
C GLY A 29 -12.62 7.75 -15.41
N LEU A 30 -11.50 8.43 -15.65
CA LEU A 30 -11.47 9.89 -15.75
C LEU A 30 -12.14 10.34 -17.05
N PRO A 31 -12.88 11.47 -17.01
CA PRO A 31 -13.46 12.07 -18.21
C PRO A 31 -12.37 12.46 -19.23
N LYS A 32 -12.52 12.06 -20.48
CA LYS A 32 -11.57 12.42 -21.57
C LYS A 32 -11.58 13.91 -21.90
N GLU A 33 -12.69 14.56 -21.63
CA GLU A 33 -12.91 15.99 -21.82
C GLU A 33 -11.87 16.84 -21.07
N LEU A 34 -11.33 16.31 -19.96
CA LEU A 34 -10.26 16.99 -19.21
C LEU A 34 -8.95 17.04 -19.99
N ASP A 35 -8.59 15.96 -20.67
CA ASP A 35 -7.40 15.90 -21.51
C ASP A 35 -7.57 16.76 -22.77
N GLU A 36 -8.77 16.73 -23.39
CA GLU A 36 -9.11 17.53 -24.55
C GLU A 36 -9.07 19.03 -24.24
N ALA A 37 -9.65 19.44 -23.11
CA ALA A 37 -9.61 20.83 -22.66
C ALA A 37 -8.16 21.30 -22.40
N ALA A 38 -7.35 20.47 -21.75
CA ALA A 38 -5.95 20.78 -21.51
C ALA A 38 -5.13 20.97 -22.81
N LEU A 39 -5.43 20.17 -23.84
CA LEU A 39 -4.80 20.30 -25.15
C LEU A 39 -5.22 21.59 -25.87
N LEU A 40 -6.51 21.96 -25.77
CA LEU A 40 -7.03 23.21 -26.34
C LEU A 40 -6.41 24.45 -25.67
N ASP A 41 -6.13 24.35 -24.35
CA ASP A 41 -5.44 25.38 -23.58
C ASP A 41 -3.92 25.42 -23.86
N GLY A 42 -3.41 24.58 -24.78
CA GLY A 42 -2.01 24.55 -25.16
C GLY A 42 -1.08 23.87 -24.14
N CYS A 43 -1.63 23.10 -23.21
CA CYS A 43 -0.83 22.34 -22.25
C CYS A 43 -0.02 21.23 -22.95
N SER A 44 1.27 21.13 -22.64
CA SER A 44 2.05 19.96 -23.02
C SER A 44 1.60 18.73 -22.23
N LEU A 45 1.92 17.51 -22.72
CA LEU A 45 1.58 16.25 -22.04
C LEU A 45 2.09 16.19 -20.59
N LEU A 46 3.30 16.70 -20.34
CA LEU A 46 3.84 16.74 -18.97
C LEU A 46 3.09 17.76 -18.10
N GLN A 47 2.70 18.90 -18.65
CA GLN A 47 1.92 19.89 -17.92
C GLN A 47 0.53 19.34 -17.57
N ASN A 48 -0.14 18.66 -18.50
CA ASN A 48 -1.40 17.97 -18.23
C ASN A 48 -1.20 16.92 -17.13
N LEU A 49 -0.19 16.06 -17.23
CA LEU A 49 0.08 15.02 -16.22
C LEU A 49 0.27 15.62 -14.83
N PHE A 50 1.13 16.62 -14.66
CA PHE A 50 1.47 17.12 -13.31
C PHE A 50 0.47 18.12 -12.75
N ARG A 51 -0.21 18.92 -13.60
CA ARG A 51 -1.11 19.97 -13.15
C ARG A 51 -2.57 19.53 -13.06
N ILE A 52 -2.98 18.55 -13.89
CA ILE A 52 -4.37 18.12 -13.99
C ILE A 52 -4.52 16.67 -13.52
N THR A 53 -3.87 15.73 -14.20
CA THR A 53 -4.06 14.30 -13.96
C THR A 53 -3.58 13.88 -12.57
N LEU A 54 -2.34 14.21 -12.20
CA LEU A 54 -1.75 13.78 -10.93
C LEU A 54 -2.51 14.26 -9.68
N PRO A 55 -3.02 15.50 -9.60
CA PRO A 55 -3.91 15.94 -8.53
C PRO A 55 -5.22 15.12 -8.44
N LEU A 56 -5.79 14.75 -9.57
CA LEU A 56 -6.99 13.93 -9.63
C LEU A 56 -6.73 12.47 -9.18
N LEU A 57 -5.49 12.01 -9.29
CA LEU A 57 -5.10 10.67 -8.84
C LEU A 57 -4.86 10.56 -7.33
N LYS A 58 -4.90 11.64 -6.56
CA LYS A 58 -4.67 11.60 -5.10
C LYS A 58 -5.50 10.54 -4.37
N PRO A 59 -6.83 10.36 -4.64
CA PRO A 59 -7.62 9.34 -3.95
C PRO A 59 -7.14 7.93 -4.24
N VAL A 60 -6.83 7.61 -5.49
CA VAL A 60 -6.37 6.28 -5.87
C VAL A 60 -4.94 6.02 -5.39
N ILE A 61 -4.08 7.03 -5.37
CA ILE A 61 -2.74 6.91 -4.78
C ILE A 61 -2.84 6.56 -3.30
N ALA A 62 -3.75 7.20 -2.54
CA ALA A 62 -4.00 6.86 -1.14
C ALA A 62 -4.45 5.39 -0.99
N THR A 63 -5.35 4.93 -1.86
CA THR A 63 -5.80 3.53 -1.89
C THR A 63 -4.64 2.57 -2.14
N VAL A 64 -3.83 2.83 -3.17
CA VAL A 64 -2.65 2.03 -3.49
C VAL A 64 -1.65 2.01 -2.34
N MET A 65 -1.41 3.14 -1.68
CA MET A 65 -0.52 3.22 -0.52
C MET A 65 -1.02 2.36 0.64
N ILE A 66 -2.33 2.36 0.95
CA ILE A 66 -2.91 1.53 2.02
C ILE A 66 -2.69 0.04 1.71
N PHE A 67 -3.04 -0.42 0.50
CA PHE A 67 -2.89 -1.83 0.13
C PHE A 67 -1.44 -2.28 0.15
N ASN A 68 -0.52 -1.50 -0.43
CA ASN A 68 0.90 -1.84 -0.43
C ASN A 68 1.50 -1.80 0.98
N PHE A 69 1.12 -0.81 1.80
CA PHE A 69 1.57 -0.75 3.19
C PHE A 69 1.09 -1.97 3.97
N GLN A 70 -0.20 -2.31 3.89
CA GLN A 70 -0.77 -3.46 4.58
C GLN A 70 -0.09 -4.75 4.14
N GLY A 71 0.07 -4.97 2.83
CA GLY A 71 0.72 -6.16 2.28
C GLY A 71 2.17 -6.29 2.76
N THR A 72 2.94 -5.21 2.70
CA THR A 72 4.35 -5.18 3.13
C THR A 72 4.49 -5.29 4.65
N TRP A 73 3.62 -4.62 5.40
CA TRP A 73 3.65 -4.63 6.86
C TRP A 73 3.34 -6.01 7.45
N SER A 74 2.41 -6.74 6.84
CA SER A 74 1.98 -8.07 7.29
C SER A 74 2.79 -9.20 6.66
N GLU A 75 3.77 -8.87 5.79
CA GLU A 75 4.56 -9.87 5.10
C GLU A 75 5.47 -10.61 6.08
N PHE A 76 5.50 -11.94 5.94
CA PHE A 76 6.21 -12.84 6.84
C PHE A 76 7.18 -13.76 6.11
N TYR A 77 6.78 -14.31 4.95
CA TYR A 77 7.52 -15.40 4.30
C TYR A 77 8.87 -14.97 3.73
N TRP A 78 8.92 -13.83 3.03
CA TRP A 78 10.17 -13.29 2.52
C TRP A 78 11.10 -12.86 3.64
N ALA A 79 10.56 -12.27 4.70
CA ALA A 79 11.34 -11.92 5.88
C ALA A 79 11.92 -13.17 6.55
N LEU A 80 11.17 -14.28 6.62
CA LEU A 80 11.64 -15.56 7.18
C LEU A 80 12.82 -16.15 6.38
N ILE A 81 12.76 -16.04 5.05
CA ILE A 81 13.81 -16.59 4.17
C ILE A 81 15.07 -15.73 4.22
N GLU A 82 14.90 -14.39 4.13
CA GLU A 82 16.02 -13.47 3.95
C GLU A 82 16.67 -13.02 5.25
N ILE A 83 15.92 -12.85 6.34
CA ILE A 83 16.42 -12.28 7.58
C ILE A 83 16.93 -13.38 8.52
N LYS A 84 18.24 -13.43 8.70
CA LYS A 84 18.90 -14.41 9.59
C LYS A 84 19.20 -13.85 10.98
N LYS A 85 19.34 -12.52 11.10
CA LYS A 85 19.74 -11.88 12.38
C LYS A 85 18.50 -11.43 13.14
N ASP A 86 18.40 -11.75 14.42
CA ASP A 86 17.29 -11.38 15.29
C ASP A 86 17.05 -9.85 15.36
N SER A 87 18.13 -9.07 15.37
CA SER A 87 18.05 -7.59 15.40
C SER A 87 17.46 -6.95 14.16
N LEU A 88 17.31 -7.72 13.07
CA LEU A 88 16.78 -7.22 11.79
C LEU A 88 15.38 -7.75 11.49
N LYS A 89 14.84 -8.65 12.32
CA LYS A 89 13.50 -9.23 12.12
C LYS A 89 12.43 -8.15 11.96
N THR A 90 11.52 -8.40 11.04
CA THR A 90 10.27 -7.64 10.95
C THR A 90 9.37 -7.99 12.14
N LEU A 91 8.36 -7.16 12.42
CA LEU A 91 7.47 -7.41 13.56
C LEU A 91 6.75 -8.77 13.46
N PRO A 92 6.13 -9.15 12.30
CA PRO A 92 5.53 -10.48 12.16
C PRO A 92 6.54 -11.61 12.38
N LEU A 93 7.76 -11.49 11.85
CA LEU A 93 8.81 -12.50 12.04
C LEU A 93 9.30 -12.56 13.50
N GLY A 94 9.36 -11.42 14.18
CA GLY A 94 9.76 -11.35 15.58
C GLY A 94 8.75 -12.01 16.52
N LEU A 95 7.45 -11.91 16.21
CA LEU A 95 6.39 -12.56 16.99
C LEU A 95 6.49 -14.09 16.96
N MET A 96 7.09 -14.67 15.93
CA MET A 96 7.32 -16.11 15.86
C MET A 96 8.20 -16.63 17.00
N ASN A 97 9.07 -15.80 17.58
CA ASN A 97 9.92 -16.20 18.71
C ASN A 97 9.12 -16.57 19.98
N PHE A 98 7.87 -16.06 20.09
CA PHE A 98 6.96 -16.35 21.22
C PHE A 98 6.06 -17.56 20.97
N ASN A 99 6.16 -18.15 19.76
CA ASN A 99 5.45 -19.37 19.39
C ASN A 99 6.45 -20.53 19.27
N SER A 100 6.68 -21.24 20.35
CA SER A 100 7.55 -22.41 20.34
C SER A 100 6.73 -23.71 20.32
N MET A 101 7.38 -24.79 19.85
CA MET A 101 6.74 -26.11 19.73
C MET A 101 6.27 -26.69 21.08
N TYR A 102 6.87 -26.24 22.20
CA TYR A 102 6.63 -26.77 23.54
C TYR A 102 5.96 -25.79 24.49
N ASN A 103 6.02 -24.51 24.20
CA ASN A 103 5.43 -23.46 25.04
C ASN A 103 5.13 -22.22 24.23
N THR A 104 3.86 -21.88 24.10
CA THR A 104 3.40 -20.68 23.39
C THR A 104 2.83 -19.71 24.42
N ASP A 105 3.44 -18.53 24.52
CA ASP A 105 2.89 -17.44 25.33
C ASP A 105 1.83 -16.66 24.52
N TYR A 106 0.60 -17.12 24.60
CA TYR A 106 -0.53 -16.50 23.93
C TYR A 106 -0.79 -15.06 24.38
N GLY A 107 -0.45 -14.71 25.63
CA GLY A 107 -0.62 -13.36 26.16
C GLY A 107 0.30 -12.38 25.41
N VAL A 108 1.58 -12.74 25.31
CA VAL A 108 2.57 -11.92 24.60
C VAL A 108 2.28 -11.88 23.11
N LEU A 109 1.86 -13.01 22.49
CA LEU A 109 1.46 -13.04 21.09
C LEU A 109 0.29 -12.11 20.80
N CYS A 110 -0.78 -12.19 21.59
CA CYS A 110 -1.95 -11.33 21.41
C CYS A 110 -1.59 -9.86 21.60
N ALA A 111 -0.81 -9.53 22.62
CA ALA A 111 -0.34 -8.16 22.82
C ALA A 111 0.49 -7.65 21.64
N GLY A 112 1.40 -8.47 21.11
CA GLY A 112 2.20 -8.15 19.95
C GLY A 112 1.38 -7.95 18.68
N LEU A 113 0.36 -8.78 18.45
CA LEU A 113 -0.58 -8.64 17.33
C LEU A 113 -1.42 -7.36 17.45
N CYS A 114 -1.87 -7.01 18.65
CA CYS A 114 -2.56 -5.73 18.89
C CYS A 114 -1.66 -4.55 18.53
N ILE A 115 -0.40 -4.56 18.99
CA ILE A 115 0.58 -3.52 18.66
C ILE A 115 0.82 -3.46 17.16
N ALA A 116 0.96 -4.62 16.50
CA ALA A 116 1.16 -4.71 15.05
C ALA A 116 0.00 -4.14 14.24
N THR A 117 -1.22 -4.17 14.78
CA THR A 117 -2.42 -3.65 14.10
C THR A 117 -2.50 -2.12 14.15
N ILE A 118 -1.94 -1.48 15.18
CA ILE A 118 -2.05 -0.02 15.39
C ILE A 118 -1.59 0.79 14.17
N PRO A 119 -0.40 0.57 13.57
CA PRO A 119 0.04 1.36 12.42
C PRO A 119 -0.88 1.27 11.22
N VAL A 120 -1.45 0.08 10.97
CA VAL A 120 -2.39 -0.16 9.87
C VAL A 120 -3.68 0.62 10.08
N VAL A 121 -4.23 0.57 11.29
CA VAL A 121 -5.44 1.33 11.67
C VAL A 121 -5.22 2.83 11.57
N LEU A 122 -4.09 3.33 12.07
CA LEU A 122 -3.75 4.75 12.00
C LEU A 122 -3.61 5.22 10.55
N LEU A 123 -2.95 4.44 9.70
CA LEU A 123 -2.85 4.75 8.28
C LEU A 123 -4.22 4.79 7.61
N TYR A 124 -5.06 3.78 7.88
CA TYR A 124 -6.42 3.71 7.35
C TYR A 124 -7.24 4.94 7.78
N LEU A 125 -7.25 5.28 9.06
CA LEU A 125 -7.99 6.44 9.57
C LEU A 125 -7.53 7.75 8.92
N LYS A 126 -6.22 7.92 8.73
CA LYS A 126 -5.65 9.11 8.08
C LYS A 126 -6.01 9.21 6.60
N CYS A 127 -6.13 8.08 5.92
CA CYS A 127 -6.41 8.03 4.47
C CYS A 127 -7.89 7.78 4.13
N SER A 128 -8.74 7.50 5.12
CA SER A 128 -10.15 7.12 4.93
C SER A 128 -10.96 8.14 4.15
N SER A 129 -10.71 9.45 4.35
CA SER A 129 -11.39 10.52 3.62
C SER A 129 -11.15 10.48 2.11
N TYR A 130 -9.94 10.07 1.69
CA TYR A 130 -9.61 9.90 0.28
C TYR A 130 -10.24 8.65 -0.33
N PHE A 131 -10.39 7.59 0.50
CA PHE A 131 -10.96 6.31 0.08
C PHE A 131 -12.46 6.43 -0.24
N ILE A 132 -13.21 7.12 0.62
CA ILE A 132 -14.66 7.32 0.45
C ILE A 132 -14.94 8.14 -0.82
N GLY A 133 -14.17 9.20 -1.07
CA GLY A 133 -14.31 10.02 -2.28
C GLY A 133 -14.07 9.25 -3.58
N GLY A 134 -13.10 8.31 -3.59
CA GLY A 134 -12.79 7.48 -4.76
C GLY A 134 -13.84 6.41 -5.06
N MET A 135 -14.42 5.78 -4.04
CA MET A 135 -15.46 4.75 -4.23
C MET A 135 -16.79 5.34 -4.70
N VAL A 136 -17.19 6.50 -4.19
CA VAL A 136 -18.44 7.17 -4.60
C VAL A 136 -18.37 7.61 -6.05
N ALA A 137 -17.24 8.11 -6.52
CA ALA A 137 -17.03 8.48 -7.92
C ALA A 137 -17.13 7.28 -8.88
N GLY A 138 -16.79 6.06 -8.42
CA GLY A 138 -16.93 4.84 -9.21
C GLY A 138 -18.33 4.22 -9.19
N ALA A 139 -19.10 4.43 -8.12
CA ALA A 139 -20.43 3.84 -7.92
C ALA A 139 -21.57 4.64 -8.62
N VAL A 140 -21.36 5.91 -8.95
CA VAL A 140 -22.36 6.78 -9.59
C VAL A 140 -22.44 6.58 -11.12
N LYS A 141 -21.62 5.69 -11.70
CA LYS A 141 -21.65 5.34 -13.13
C LYS A 141 -22.46 4.07 -13.44
N GLY A 142 -23.44 3.71 -12.58
CA GLY A 142 -24.42 2.67 -12.88
C GLY A 142 -25.72 3.28 -13.40
#